data_cdcd90b569cd5e289256f1d570b388f6
#
_entry.id   cdcd90b569cd5e289256f1d570b388f6
#
_cell.length_a   1.000
_cell.length_b   1.000
_cell.length_c   1.000
_cell.angle_alpha   90.00
_cell.angle_beta   90.00
_cell.angle_gamma   90.00
#
_symmetry.space_group_name_H-M   'P 1'
#
loop_
_entity.id
_entity.type
_entity.pdbx_description
1 polymer ?
#
loop_
_entity_poly.entity_id
_entity_poly.type
_entity_poly.pdbx_seq_one_letter_code
_entity_poly.pdbx_strand_id
1 'polypeptide(L)'
;MAVSSRKVQNKRDSNGVLTGKAGTVYDVNIKYTGQDGKKKSYAKKGFATKKEATQHEAEMKAKLANPIYSPVVASQGKQTVKEYLEEWVENHGKANLRPSTFAGYKSHIRNHIVPYIGHVQLNQLTPAMLDNMFQQLFDKGLSNSTVRYAQRILSVSMEHARKYRYIEHNPARDIITKFGKQAKTPDPYTIEQMQTFMSNVIGTEWEMPVVLAGMYG
;
A
#
# COMPACT_ATOMS: atom_id res chain seq x y z
N MET A 1 -10.98 -25.17 27.21
CA MET A 1 -9.71 -24.44 27.38
C MET A 1 -9.09 -24.21 26.01
N ALA A 2 -8.56 -23.03 25.74
CA ALA A 2 -7.97 -22.70 24.44
C ALA A 2 -6.45 -23.02 24.40
N VAL A 3 -5.80 -23.21 25.56
CA VAL A 3 -4.38 -23.62 25.66
C VAL A 3 -4.31 -25.10 25.94
N SER A 4 -3.61 -25.84 25.09
CA SER A 4 -3.30 -27.25 25.26
C SER A 4 -1.78 -27.45 25.35
N SER A 5 -1.34 -28.54 25.98
CA SER A 5 0.07 -28.88 26.08
C SER A 5 0.37 -30.19 25.35
N ARG A 6 1.55 -30.28 24.71
CA ARG A 6 2.06 -31.50 24.09
C ARG A 6 3.55 -31.70 24.38
N LYS A 7 3.96 -32.93 24.52
CA LYS A 7 5.38 -33.29 24.65
C LYS A 7 6.05 -33.27 23.27
N VAL A 8 7.28 -32.75 23.22
CA VAL A 8 8.10 -32.75 22.01
C VAL A 8 9.49 -33.29 22.36
N GLN A 9 10.10 -34.01 21.42
CA GLN A 9 11.45 -34.59 21.62
C GLN A 9 12.54 -33.50 21.58
N ASN A 10 12.29 -32.39 20.87
CA ASN A 10 13.26 -31.31 20.76
C ASN A 10 12.51 -29.96 20.93
N LYS A 11 12.67 -29.36 22.11
CA LYS A 11 12.01 -28.09 22.47
C LYS A 11 12.83 -26.91 21.94
N ARG A 12 12.16 -25.84 21.49
CA ARG A 12 12.79 -24.56 21.16
C ARG A 12 12.83 -23.67 22.41
N ASP A 13 13.88 -22.85 22.52
CA ASP A 13 13.97 -21.80 23.54
C ASP A 13 13.10 -20.58 23.19
N SER A 14 13.15 -19.53 24.03
CA SER A 14 12.42 -18.25 23.80
C SER A 14 12.85 -17.53 22.51
N ASN A 15 14.03 -17.82 21.99
CA ASN A 15 14.59 -17.24 20.77
C ASN A 15 14.33 -18.12 19.52
N GLY A 16 13.57 -19.22 19.67
CA GLY A 16 13.21 -20.13 18.58
C GLY A 16 14.29 -21.16 18.22
N VAL A 17 15.40 -21.21 18.95
CA VAL A 17 16.51 -22.14 18.71
C VAL A 17 16.19 -23.51 19.31
N LEU A 18 16.54 -24.60 18.60
CA LEU A 18 16.35 -25.98 19.08
C LEU A 18 17.33 -26.28 20.20
N THR A 19 16.82 -26.65 21.38
CA THR A 19 17.64 -26.90 22.58
C THR A 19 18.20 -28.31 22.66
N GLY A 20 17.81 -29.21 21.77
CA GLY A 20 18.19 -30.65 21.82
C GLY A 20 17.55 -31.42 22.97
N LYS A 21 16.73 -30.83 23.80
CA LYS A 21 16.09 -31.44 24.98
C LYS A 21 14.61 -31.71 24.77
N ALA A 22 14.12 -32.83 25.26
CA ALA A 22 12.69 -33.11 25.32
C ALA A 22 12.00 -32.16 26.30
N GLY A 23 10.78 -31.73 25.98
CA GLY A 23 10.06 -30.82 26.86
C GLY A 23 8.58 -30.65 26.47
N THR A 24 7.86 -29.87 27.26
CA THR A 24 6.48 -29.55 27.00
C THR A 24 6.39 -28.21 26.25
N VAL A 25 5.63 -28.18 25.18
CA VAL A 25 5.25 -26.96 24.49
C VAL A 25 3.73 -26.74 24.60
N TYR A 26 3.31 -25.51 24.46
CA TYR A 26 1.93 -25.10 24.59
C TYR A 26 1.40 -24.60 23.26
N ASP A 27 0.19 -25.02 22.93
CA ASP A 27 -0.51 -24.63 21.70
C ASP A 27 -1.78 -23.88 22.07
N VAL A 28 -2.07 -22.80 21.35
CA VAL A 28 -3.29 -21.98 21.54
C VAL A 28 -4.24 -22.26 20.39
N ASN A 29 -5.50 -22.60 20.72
CA ASN A 29 -6.57 -22.79 19.72
C ASN A 29 -7.85 -22.08 20.19
N ILE A 30 -8.25 -21.04 19.49
CA ILE A 30 -9.40 -20.20 19.83
C ILE A 30 -10.47 -20.38 18.75
N LYS A 31 -11.65 -20.83 19.15
CA LYS A 31 -12.83 -20.87 18.27
C LYS A 31 -13.55 -19.51 18.34
N TYR A 32 -13.91 -18.95 17.21
CA TYR A 32 -14.65 -17.68 17.12
C TYR A 32 -15.66 -17.73 15.98
N THR A 33 -16.64 -16.85 16.03
CA THR A 33 -17.61 -16.68 14.93
C THR A 33 -17.15 -15.55 14.03
N GLY A 34 -16.95 -15.83 12.74
CA GLY A 34 -16.59 -14.82 11.75
C GLY A 34 -17.73 -13.85 11.46
N GLN A 35 -17.46 -12.77 10.74
CA GLN A 35 -18.47 -11.79 10.31
C GLN A 35 -19.53 -12.40 9.37
N ASP A 36 -19.20 -13.50 8.73
CA ASP A 36 -20.08 -14.31 7.89
C ASP A 36 -20.97 -15.28 8.69
N GLY A 37 -20.99 -15.15 10.02
CA GLY A 37 -21.74 -16.02 10.93
C GLY A 37 -21.17 -17.45 11.06
N LYS A 38 -20.12 -17.80 10.31
CA LYS A 38 -19.53 -19.13 10.34
C LYS A 38 -18.54 -19.30 11.48
N LYS A 39 -18.54 -20.47 12.10
CA LYS A 39 -17.56 -20.83 13.13
C LYS A 39 -16.19 -21.05 12.50
N LYS A 40 -15.19 -20.31 12.97
CA LYS A 40 -13.79 -20.37 12.55
C LYS A 40 -12.90 -20.69 13.75
N SER A 41 -11.67 -21.15 13.49
CA SER A 41 -10.68 -21.40 14.54
C SER A 41 -9.36 -20.68 14.20
N TYR A 42 -8.77 -20.07 15.22
CA TYR A 42 -7.41 -19.56 15.19
C TYR A 42 -6.52 -20.52 15.98
N ALA A 43 -5.40 -20.97 15.38
CA ALA A 43 -4.46 -21.86 16.03
C ALA A 43 -3.04 -21.31 15.89
N LYS A 44 -2.30 -21.25 17.01
CA LYS A 44 -0.86 -20.98 17.04
C LYS A 44 -0.20 -21.97 17.97
N LYS A 45 0.87 -22.62 17.49
CA LYS A 45 1.51 -23.74 18.16
C LYS A 45 2.95 -23.38 18.59
N GLY A 46 3.46 -24.08 19.62
CA GLY A 46 4.86 -24.10 19.93
C GLY A 46 5.35 -23.04 20.90
N PHE A 47 4.51 -22.53 21.80
CA PHE A 47 4.95 -21.65 22.88
C PHE A 47 5.84 -22.39 23.86
N ALA A 48 6.94 -21.76 24.27
CA ALA A 48 7.91 -22.35 25.19
C ALA A 48 7.37 -22.47 26.62
N THR A 49 6.50 -21.55 27.03
CA THR A 49 5.92 -21.49 28.39
C THR A 49 4.39 -21.37 28.34
N LYS A 50 3.74 -21.87 29.39
CA LYS A 50 2.29 -21.72 29.57
C LYS A 50 1.89 -20.25 29.71
N LYS A 51 2.73 -19.43 30.36
CA LYS A 51 2.47 -18.00 30.56
C LYS A 51 2.39 -17.26 29.22
N GLU A 52 3.35 -17.48 28.33
CA GLU A 52 3.34 -16.89 26.97
C GLU A 52 2.09 -17.33 26.16
N ALA A 53 1.76 -18.62 26.23
CA ALA A 53 0.56 -19.13 25.56
C ALA A 53 -0.72 -18.48 26.09
N THR A 54 -0.84 -18.33 27.42
CA THR A 54 -2.02 -17.71 28.05
C THR A 54 -2.11 -16.20 27.75
N GLN A 55 -0.97 -15.50 27.76
CA GLN A 55 -0.92 -14.09 27.39
C GLN A 55 -1.34 -13.92 25.93
N HIS A 56 -0.78 -14.72 25.03
CA HIS A 56 -1.17 -14.70 23.63
C HIS A 56 -2.63 -15.06 23.39
N GLU A 57 -3.19 -16.02 24.17
CA GLU A 57 -4.61 -16.33 24.14
C GLU A 57 -5.47 -15.11 24.51
N ALA A 58 -5.12 -14.41 25.60
CA ALA A 58 -5.84 -13.22 26.05
C ALA A 58 -5.82 -12.09 25.01
N GLU A 59 -4.63 -11.81 24.46
CA GLU A 59 -4.46 -10.82 23.39
C GLU A 59 -5.28 -11.16 22.14
N MET A 60 -5.25 -12.41 21.73
CA MET A 60 -5.99 -12.86 20.55
C MET A 60 -7.49 -12.88 20.79
N LYS A 61 -7.95 -13.26 21.96
CA LYS A 61 -9.39 -13.16 22.32
C LYS A 61 -9.87 -11.72 22.29
N ALA A 62 -9.10 -10.76 22.83
CA ALA A 62 -9.43 -9.35 22.78
C ALA A 62 -9.50 -8.84 21.33
N LYS A 63 -8.55 -9.23 20.48
CA LYS A 63 -8.56 -8.89 19.05
C LYS A 63 -9.74 -9.53 18.30
N LEU A 64 -10.03 -10.81 18.55
CA LEU A 64 -11.14 -11.54 17.91
C LEU A 64 -12.52 -11.09 18.40
N ALA A 65 -12.62 -10.54 19.61
CA ALA A 65 -13.84 -9.91 20.12
C ALA A 65 -14.15 -8.58 19.42
N ASN A 66 -13.15 -7.93 18.81
CA ASN A 66 -13.37 -6.76 17.99
C ASN A 66 -14.03 -7.20 16.66
N PRO A 67 -15.27 -6.74 16.34
CA PRO A 67 -15.95 -7.12 15.10
C PRO A 67 -15.20 -6.72 13.84
N ILE A 68 -14.18 -5.87 13.99
CA ILE A 68 -13.33 -5.37 12.91
C ILE A 68 -12.16 -6.33 12.61
N TYR A 69 -11.74 -7.15 13.58
CA TYR A 69 -10.57 -8.00 13.44
C TYR A 69 -10.88 -9.33 12.75
N SER A 70 -10.12 -9.67 11.70
CA SER A 70 -10.09 -11.00 11.09
C SER A 70 -8.66 -11.48 10.95
N PRO A 71 -8.29 -12.69 11.44
CA PRO A 71 -6.94 -13.23 11.28
C PRO A 71 -6.51 -13.39 9.83
N VAL A 72 -7.46 -13.65 8.93
CA VAL A 72 -7.19 -13.76 7.47
C VAL A 72 -6.79 -12.38 6.92
N VAL A 73 -7.52 -11.33 7.28
CA VAL A 73 -7.20 -9.96 6.86
C VAL A 73 -5.86 -9.49 7.48
N ALA A 74 -5.61 -9.82 8.74
CA ALA A 74 -4.34 -9.53 9.39
C ALA A 74 -3.14 -10.27 8.76
N SER A 75 -3.36 -11.45 8.14
CA SER A 75 -2.32 -12.15 7.41
C SER A 75 -2.01 -11.51 6.05
N GLN A 76 -3.02 -10.94 5.39
CA GLN A 76 -2.84 -10.21 4.14
C GLN A 76 -2.06 -8.91 4.30
N GLY A 77 -2.14 -8.25 5.46
CA GLY A 77 -1.31 -7.08 5.77
C GLY A 77 0.18 -7.39 5.95
N LYS A 78 0.57 -8.68 5.99
CA LYS A 78 1.98 -9.11 6.03
C LYS A 78 2.62 -9.22 4.64
N GLN A 79 1.84 -9.15 3.57
CA GLN A 79 2.39 -9.07 2.20
C GLN A 79 3.20 -7.79 2.04
N THR A 80 4.14 -7.81 1.10
CA THR A 80 4.95 -6.62 0.80
C THR A 80 4.13 -5.54 0.09
N VAL A 81 4.57 -4.30 0.21
CA VAL A 81 3.96 -3.18 -0.53
C VAL A 81 3.98 -3.44 -2.04
N LYS A 82 5.05 -4.07 -2.56
CA LYS A 82 5.14 -4.46 -3.97
C LYS A 82 4.00 -5.42 -4.35
N GLU A 83 3.90 -6.55 -3.66
CA GLU A 83 2.88 -7.58 -3.94
C GLU A 83 1.46 -6.98 -3.87
N TYR A 84 1.21 -6.18 -2.84
CA TYR A 84 -0.08 -5.51 -2.68
C TYR A 84 -0.39 -4.54 -3.83
N LEU A 85 0.54 -3.67 -4.22
CA LEU A 85 0.31 -2.68 -5.26
C LEU A 85 0.16 -3.31 -6.66
N GLU A 86 0.92 -4.38 -6.94
CA GLU A 86 0.79 -5.14 -8.19
C GLU A 86 -0.59 -5.81 -8.27
N GLU A 87 -1.04 -6.47 -7.20
CA GLU A 87 -2.37 -7.07 -7.12
C GLU A 87 -3.48 -6.00 -7.20
N TRP A 88 -3.33 -4.91 -6.45
CA TRP A 88 -4.32 -3.83 -6.42
C TRP A 88 -4.51 -3.17 -7.79
N VAL A 89 -3.43 -2.88 -8.50
CA VAL A 89 -3.53 -2.23 -9.82
C VAL A 89 -4.13 -3.16 -10.86
N GLU A 90 -3.86 -4.47 -10.81
CA GLU A 90 -4.48 -5.43 -11.72
C GLU A 90 -5.98 -5.59 -11.44
N ASN A 91 -6.36 -5.78 -10.19
CA ASN A 91 -7.75 -6.08 -9.82
C ASN A 91 -8.63 -4.81 -9.82
N HIS A 92 -8.16 -3.72 -9.21
CA HIS A 92 -8.93 -2.49 -9.08
C HIS A 92 -8.73 -1.55 -10.27
N GLY A 93 -7.49 -1.39 -10.72
CA GLY A 93 -7.13 -0.48 -11.80
C GLY A 93 -7.73 -0.91 -13.13
N LYS A 94 -7.60 -2.19 -13.49
CA LYS A 94 -8.11 -2.73 -14.75
C LYS A 94 -9.64 -2.61 -14.87
N ALA A 95 -10.35 -2.75 -13.76
CA ALA A 95 -11.82 -2.68 -13.74
C ALA A 95 -12.36 -1.24 -13.73
N ASN A 96 -11.62 -0.28 -13.15
CA ASN A 96 -12.16 1.05 -12.82
C ASN A 96 -11.43 2.22 -13.51
N LEU A 97 -10.28 1.98 -14.17
CA LEU A 97 -9.48 3.04 -14.79
C LEU A 97 -9.51 2.93 -16.31
N ARG A 98 -9.35 4.08 -16.97
CA ARG A 98 -9.10 4.12 -18.42
C ARG A 98 -7.75 3.44 -18.73
N PRO A 99 -7.59 2.81 -19.92
CA PRO A 99 -6.36 2.09 -20.28
C PRO A 99 -5.07 2.92 -20.10
N SER A 100 -5.10 4.19 -20.49
CA SER A 100 -3.96 5.11 -20.34
C SER A 100 -3.61 5.37 -18.86
N THR A 101 -4.62 5.57 -18.00
CA THR A 101 -4.42 5.77 -16.56
C THR A 101 -3.90 4.50 -15.90
N PHE A 102 -4.43 3.34 -16.28
CA PHE A 102 -3.97 2.04 -15.81
C PHE A 102 -2.50 1.81 -16.15
N ALA A 103 -2.09 2.05 -17.41
CA ALA A 103 -0.70 1.96 -17.83
C ALA A 103 0.20 2.93 -17.05
N GLY A 104 -0.27 4.17 -16.84
CA GLY A 104 0.42 5.17 -16.03
C GLY A 104 0.62 4.72 -14.58
N TYR A 105 -0.40 4.14 -13.94
CA TYR A 105 -0.29 3.61 -12.58
C TYR A 105 0.76 2.49 -12.50
N LYS A 106 0.72 1.52 -13.42
CA LYS A 106 1.71 0.43 -13.45
C LYS A 106 3.14 0.96 -13.60
N SER A 107 3.35 1.90 -14.52
CA SER A 107 4.65 2.53 -14.74
C SER A 107 5.14 3.26 -13.49
N HIS A 108 4.30 4.08 -12.86
CA HIS A 108 4.68 4.82 -11.64
C HIS A 108 4.95 3.90 -10.45
N ILE A 109 4.11 2.88 -10.24
CA ILE A 109 4.34 1.88 -9.18
C ILE A 109 5.70 1.22 -9.36
N ARG A 110 5.99 0.73 -10.57
CA ARG A 110 7.21 0.00 -10.88
C ARG A 110 8.47 0.87 -10.76
N ASN A 111 8.41 2.10 -11.27
CA ASN A 111 9.60 2.94 -11.43
C ASN A 111 9.85 3.89 -10.25
N HIS A 112 8.79 4.31 -9.53
CA HIS A 112 8.87 5.37 -8.52
C HIS A 112 8.45 4.95 -7.11
N ILE A 113 7.78 3.81 -6.93
CA ILE A 113 7.32 3.37 -5.60
C ILE A 113 8.07 2.10 -5.16
N VAL A 114 7.98 1.04 -5.95
CA VAL A 114 8.55 -0.28 -5.62
C VAL A 114 10.06 -0.24 -5.31
N PRO A 115 10.92 0.52 -6.02
CA PRO A 115 12.34 0.54 -5.72
C PRO A 115 12.69 1.03 -4.31
N TYR A 116 11.82 1.81 -3.67
CA TYR A 116 12.07 2.44 -2.38
C TYR A 116 11.41 1.71 -1.21
N ILE A 117 10.13 1.38 -1.36
CA ILE A 117 9.31 0.81 -0.28
C ILE A 117 8.72 -0.56 -0.62
N GLY A 118 8.98 -1.09 -1.81
CA GLY A 118 8.37 -2.35 -2.27
C GLY A 118 8.68 -3.56 -1.39
N HIS A 119 9.82 -3.58 -0.70
CA HIS A 119 10.25 -4.64 0.21
C HIS A 119 9.62 -4.56 1.60
N VAL A 120 9.03 -3.42 1.95
CA VAL A 120 8.42 -3.21 3.27
C VAL A 120 7.10 -3.99 3.36
N GLN A 121 6.80 -4.57 4.52
CA GLN A 121 5.48 -5.17 4.75
C GLN A 121 4.40 -4.08 4.84
N LEU A 122 3.25 -4.33 4.24
CA LEU A 122 2.16 -3.36 4.14
C LEU A 122 1.70 -2.81 5.50
N ASN A 123 1.66 -3.68 6.52
CA ASN A 123 1.28 -3.30 7.89
C ASN A 123 2.40 -2.59 8.68
N GLN A 124 3.61 -2.54 8.15
CA GLN A 124 4.76 -1.84 8.75
C GLN A 124 5.06 -0.51 8.05
N LEU A 125 4.32 -0.18 7.00
CA LEU A 125 4.51 1.06 6.26
C LEU A 125 4.12 2.26 7.12
N THR A 126 5.08 3.18 7.33
CA THR A 126 4.89 4.38 8.14
C THR A 126 4.89 5.65 7.29
N PRO A 127 4.28 6.76 7.76
CA PRO A 127 4.36 8.06 7.09
C PRO A 127 5.81 8.52 6.86
N ALA A 128 6.71 8.30 7.84
CA ALA A 128 8.11 8.68 7.72
C ALA A 128 8.85 7.95 6.58
N MET A 129 8.51 6.69 6.31
CA MET A 129 9.06 5.95 5.16
C MET A 129 8.58 6.56 3.84
N LEU A 130 7.35 7.02 3.77
CA LEU A 130 6.79 7.69 2.59
C LEU A 130 7.44 9.06 2.38
N ASP A 131 7.59 9.86 3.45
CA ASP A 131 8.27 11.15 3.38
C ASP A 131 9.71 10.99 2.87
N ASN A 132 10.46 10.01 3.39
CA ASN A 132 11.81 9.72 2.91
C ASN A 132 11.82 9.29 1.43
N MET A 133 10.88 8.45 1.00
CA MET A 133 10.74 8.07 -0.41
C MET A 133 10.49 9.30 -1.29
N PHE A 134 9.58 10.19 -0.91
CA PHE A 134 9.29 11.40 -1.69
C PHE A 134 10.50 12.32 -1.76
N GLN A 135 11.25 12.48 -0.65
CA GLN A 135 12.49 13.25 -0.66
C GLN A 135 13.51 12.67 -1.64
N GLN A 136 13.73 11.36 -1.63
CA GLN A 136 14.62 10.69 -2.57
C GLN A 136 14.18 10.86 -4.03
N LEU A 137 12.86 10.92 -4.32
CA LEU A 137 12.36 11.21 -5.66
C LEU A 137 12.68 12.64 -6.08
N PHE A 138 12.58 13.62 -5.17
CA PHE A 138 12.99 15.01 -5.43
C PHE A 138 14.51 15.13 -5.63
N ASP A 139 15.31 14.46 -4.81
CA ASP A 139 16.78 14.47 -4.91
C ASP A 139 17.27 13.88 -6.27
N LYS A 140 16.50 12.97 -6.87
CA LYS A 140 16.70 12.47 -8.23
C LYS A 140 16.28 13.45 -9.34
N GLY A 141 15.76 14.63 -8.98
CA GLY A 141 15.35 15.65 -9.95
C GLY A 141 13.97 15.42 -10.58
N LEU A 142 13.12 14.54 -10.00
CA LEU A 142 11.76 14.36 -10.50
C LEU A 142 10.88 15.60 -10.23
N SER A 143 10.02 15.90 -11.18
CA SER A 143 9.11 17.03 -11.07
C SER A 143 8.09 16.86 -9.94
N ASN A 144 7.62 17.99 -9.37
CA ASN A 144 6.54 17.99 -8.38
C ASN A 144 5.29 17.23 -8.86
N SER A 145 4.96 17.30 -10.15
CA SER A 145 3.81 16.59 -10.71
C SER A 145 3.99 15.08 -10.66
N THR A 146 5.18 14.57 -10.95
CA THR A 146 5.52 13.15 -10.89
C THR A 146 5.44 12.62 -9.45
N VAL A 147 6.01 13.36 -8.49
CA VAL A 147 6.00 12.95 -7.08
C VAL A 147 4.58 13.00 -6.50
N ARG A 148 3.79 14.04 -6.84
CA ARG A 148 2.36 14.11 -6.47
C ARG A 148 1.54 12.97 -7.07
N TYR A 149 1.88 12.53 -8.28
CA TYR A 149 1.20 11.40 -8.89
C TYR A 149 1.48 10.10 -8.14
N ALA A 150 2.73 9.87 -7.72
CA ALA A 150 3.07 8.74 -6.85
C ALA A 150 2.34 8.81 -5.50
N GLN A 151 2.27 10.00 -4.88
CA GLN A 151 1.50 10.21 -3.64
C GLN A 151 0.00 9.89 -3.83
N ARG A 152 -0.60 10.32 -4.95
CA ARG A 152 -2.01 10.02 -5.26
C ARG A 152 -2.25 8.52 -5.36
N ILE A 153 -1.38 7.78 -6.07
CA ILE A 153 -1.48 6.32 -6.18
C ILE A 153 -1.42 5.68 -4.80
N LEU A 154 -0.45 6.06 -3.97
CA LEU A 154 -0.31 5.54 -2.61
C LEU A 154 -1.52 5.89 -1.75
N SER A 155 -2.01 7.12 -1.80
CA SER A 155 -3.18 7.54 -1.02
C SER A 155 -4.42 6.71 -1.36
N VAL A 156 -4.68 6.46 -2.64
CA VAL A 156 -5.85 5.68 -3.09
C VAL A 156 -5.67 4.20 -2.76
N SER A 157 -4.50 3.62 -3.04
CA SER A 157 -4.24 2.21 -2.77
C SER A 157 -4.23 1.89 -1.27
N MET A 158 -3.62 2.75 -0.43
CA MET A 158 -3.63 2.57 1.03
C MET A 158 -5.02 2.79 1.63
N GLU A 159 -5.84 3.67 1.06
CA GLU A 159 -7.24 3.80 1.46
C GLU A 159 -8.05 2.54 1.15
N HIS A 160 -7.78 1.92 0.00
CA HIS A 160 -8.35 0.62 -0.33
C HIS A 160 -7.89 -0.45 0.68
N ALA A 161 -6.58 -0.52 0.99
CA ALA A 161 -6.03 -1.42 2.01
C ALA A 161 -6.70 -1.23 3.38
N ARG A 162 -6.94 0.03 3.77
CA ARG A 162 -7.65 0.37 5.01
C ARG A 162 -9.10 -0.10 4.99
N LYS A 163 -9.83 0.14 3.90
CA LYS A 163 -11.23 -0.32 3.75
C LYS A 163 -11.35 -1.84 3.82
N TYR A 164 -10.40 -2.56 3.25
CA TYR A 164 -10.31 -4.02 3.32
C TYR A 164 -9.62 -4.52 4.60
N ARG A 165 -9.22 -3.59 5.50
CA ARG A 165 -8.63 -3.89 6.81
C ARG A 165 -7.30 -4.64 6.75
N TYR A 166 -6.54 -4.46 5.68
CA TYR A 166 -5.15 -4.93 5.59
C TYR A 166 -4.23 -4.09 6.47
N ILE A 167 -4.59 -2.80 6.65
CA ILE A 167 -3.95 -1.84 7.55
C ILE A 167 -5.01 -1.10 8.37
N GLU A 168 -4.63 -0.60 9.54
CA GLU A 168 -5.54 0.15 10.42
C GLU A 168 -5.70 1.61 9.97
N HIS A 169 -4.60 2.24 9.57
CA HIS A 169 -4.53 3.64 9.16
C HIS A 169 -3.91 3.75 7.77
N ASN A 170 -4.25 4.82 7.06
CA ASN A 170 -3.65 5.13 5.76
C ASN A 170 -2.41 6.02 5.98
N PRO A 171 -1.17 5.50 5.88
CA PRO A 171 0.04 6.28 6.14
C PRO A 171 0.26 7.40 5.13
N ALA A 172 -0.35 7.34 3.95
CA ALA A 172 -0.21 8.37 2.93
C ALA A 172 -1.06 9.63 3.20
N ARG A 173 -1.88 9.64 4.25
CA ARG A 173 -2.62 10.84 4.70
C ARG A 173 -1.82 11.70 5.67
N ASP A 174 -0.91 11.09 6.42
CA ASP A 174 -0.19 11.74 7.52
C ASP A 174 1.23 12.17 7.13
N ILE A 175 1.50 12.28 5.82
CA ILE A 175 2.78 12.74 5.28
C ILE A 175 2.96 14.24 5.51
N ILE A 176 4.20 14.64 5.83
CA ILE A 176 4.59 16.03 6.10
C ILE A 176 5.19 16.69 4.85
N THR A 177 5.63 15.90 3.88
CA THR A 177 6.28 16.39 2.66
C THR A 177 5.44 17.47 1.97
N LYS A 178 5.98 18.69 1.88
CA LYS A 178 5.37 19.79 1.14
C LYS A 178 5.74 19.69 -0.33
N PHE A 179 4.76 19.38 -1.15
CA PHE A 179 4.91 19.44 -2.60
C PHE A 179 4.92 20.92 -3.01
N GLY A 180 5.97 21.35 -3.74
CA GLY A 180 6.10 22.71 -4.23
C GLY A 180 4.87 23.18 -5.03
N LYS A 181 4.73 24.46 -5.25
CA LYS A 181 3.65 25.02 -6.09
C LYS A 181 3.70 24.35 -7.46
N GLN A 182 2.53 24.10 -8.06
CA GLN A 182 2.45 23.68 -9.45
C GLN A 182 3.29 24.62 -10.32
N ALA A 183 3.93 24.09 -11.37
CA ALA A 183 4.56 24.91 -12.37
C ALA A 183 3.60 26.03 -12.79
N LYS A 184 4.14 27.24 -12.96
CA LYS A 184 3.33 28.37 -13.46
C LYS A 184 2.55 27.90 -14.70
N THR A 185 1.30 28.24 -14.75
CA THR A 185 0.53 28.14 -15.99
C THR A 185 1.35 28.85 -17.08
N PRO A 186 1.62 28.21 -18.22
CA PRO A 186 2.29 28.89 -19.32
C PRO A 186 1.62 30.22 -19.58
N ASP A 187 2.41 31.26 -19.76
CA ASP A 187 1.85 32.55 -20.15
C ASP A 187 1.18 32.38 -21.54
N PRO A 188 -0.01 32.94 -21.73
CA PRO A 188 -0.68 32.87 -23.02
C PRO A 188 0.19 33.52 -24.09
N TYR A 189 0.10 33.02 -25.31
CA TYR A 189 0.80 33.63 -26.44
C TYR A 189 0.42 35.10 -26.58
N THR A 190 1.42 35.97 -26.87
CA THR A 190 1.15 37.32 -27.29
C THR A 190 0.54 37.31 -28.70
N ILE A 191 -0.12 38.42 -29.06
CA ILE A 191 -0.73 38.56 -30.42
C ILE A 191 0.31 38.31 -31.51
N GLU A 192 1.53 38.86 -31.35
CA GLU A 192 2.63 38.72 -32.29
C GLU A 192 3.11 37.26 -32.39
N GLN A 193 3.23 36.59 -31.25
CA GLN A 193 3.58 35.15 -31.20
C GLN A 193 2.52 34.29 -31.87
N MET A 194 1.23 34.61 -31.64
CA MET A 194 0.11 33.92 -32.25
C MET A 194 0.09 34.13 -33.77
N GLN A 195 0.32 35.37 -34.25
CA GLN A 195 0.41 35.65 -35.68
C GLN A 195 1.56 34.88 -36.36
N THR A 196 2.75 34.87 -35.72
CA THR A 196 3.90 34.10 -36.20
C THR A 196 3.59 32.59 -36.21
N PHE A 197 2.93 32.09 -35.18
CA PHE A 197 2.55 30.67 -35.09
C PHE A 197 1.54 30.34 -36.21
N MET A 198 0.53 31.13 -36.38
CA MET A 198 -0.50 30.96 -37.44
C MET A 198 0.12 30.97 -38.83
N SER A 199 1.01 31.92 -39.13
CA SER A 199 1.68 31.98 -40.45
C SER A 199 2.51 30.77 -40.78
N ASN A 200 3.10 30.11 -39.78
CA ASN A 200 3.89 28.88 -39.94
C ASN A 200 3.03 27.60 -40.09
N VAL A 201 1.74 27.68 -39.71
CA VAL A 201 0.82 26.51 -39.72
C VAL A 201 -0.04 26.48 -40.97
N ILE A 202 -0.22 27.62 -41.65
CA ILE A 202 -0.97 27.72 -42.89
C ILE A 202 -0.40 26.79 -43.95
N GLY A 203 -1.27 26.00 -44.59
CA GLY A 203 -0.87 25.01 -45.60
C GLY A 203 -0.37 23.67 -45.02
N THR A 204 -0.36 23.50 -43.71
CA THR A 204 -0.01 22.21 -43.07
C THR A 204 -1.25 21.48 -42.61
N GLU A 205 -1.11 20.17 -42.27
CA GLU A 205 -2.19 19.36 -41.67
C GLU A 205 -2.68 19.89 -40.31
N TRP A 206 -1.91 20.79 -39.67
CA TRP A 206 -2.22 21.40 -38.37
C TRP A 206 -3.01 22.70 -38.49
N GLU A 207 -3.22 23.22 -39.70
CA GLU A 207 -3.93 24.51 -39.94
C GLU A 207 -5.33 24.50 -39.31
N MET A 208 -6.15 23.52 -39.68
CA MET A 208 -7.54 23.46 -39.17
C MET A 208 -7.62 23.25 -37.64
N PRO A 209 -6.88 22.29 -37.05
CA PRO A 209 -6.86 22.13 -35.58
C PRO A 209 -6.44 23.38 -34.82
N VAL A 210 -5.42 24.11 -35.33
CA VAL A 210 -4.89 25.31 -34.67
C VAL A 210 -5.83 26.49 -34.82
N VAL A 211 -6.41 26.69 -36.00
CA VAL A 211 -7.43 27.76 -36.25
C VAL A 211 -8.63 27.54 -35.36
N LEU A 212 -9.15 26.31 -35.28
CA LEU A 212 -10.28 26.01 -34.40
C LEU A 212 -9.97 26.23 -32.92
N ALA A 213 -8.80 25.80 -32.47
CA ALA A 213 -8.37 26.01 -31.07
C ALA A 213 -8.18 27.53 -30.76
N GLY A 214 -7.67 28.30 -31.69
CA GLY A 214 -7.50 29.75 -31.54
C GLY A 214 -8.80 30.57 -31.58
N MET A 215 -9.82 30.07 -32.28
CA MET A 215 -11.11 30.77 -32.41
C MET A 215 -12.11 30.41 -31.30
N TYR A 216 -12.04 29.18 -30.76
CA TYR A 216 -13.03 28.68 -29.81
C TYR A 216 -12.48 28.43 -28.39
N GLY A 217 -11.21 28.70 -28.11
CA GLY A 217 -10.59 28.67 -26.79
C GLY A 217 -10.19 27.30 -26.35
#